data_e4c1d9b998fcb2352ba100db6506759f
#
_entry.id   e4c1d9b998fcb2352ba100db6506759f
#
_cell.length_a   1.000
_cell.length_b   1.000
_cell.length_c   1.000
_cell.angle_alpha   90.00
_cell.angle_beta   90.00
_cell.angle_gamma   90.00
#
_symmetry.space_group_name_H-M   'P 1'
#
loop_
_entity.id
_entity.type
_entity.pdbx_description
1 polymer ?
#
loop_
_entity_poly.entity_id
_entity_poly.type
_entity_poly.pdbx_seq_one_letter_code
_entity_poly.pdbx_strand_id
1 'polypeptide(L)'
;MVNSIFITVRTSSTRLPKKAVLEICDKPAIQYLIENIKKSKSADKIILCTSEESGDDLLCQIATDCGIDYYRGSLNDKLIRWRDACRKFDIDFFVNVDGDDLFFDYNLADLVLEQY
;
A
#
# COMPACT_ATOMS: atom_id res chain seq x y z
N MET A 1 -15.08 -13.95 3.47
CA MET A 1 -14.41 -12.77 4.07
C MET A 1 -13.23 -12.36 3.19
N VAL A 2 -13.16 -11.08 2.86
CA VAL A 2 -12.06 -10.56 2.02
C VAL A 2 -11.02 -9.90 2.91
N ASN A 3 -9.81 -10.44 2.92
CA ASN A 3 -8.67 -9.92 3.68
C ASN A 3 -7.71 -9.20 2.74
N SER A 4 -7.15 -8.09 3.20
CA SER A 4 -6.28 -7.28 2.37
C SER A 4 -5.04 -6.81 3.12
N ILE A 5 -4.01 -6.46 2.37
CA ILE A 5 -2.88 -5.70 2.87
C ILE A 5 -2.96 -4.32 2.21
N PHE A 6 -3.04 -3.27 3.02
CA PHE A 6 -3.03 -1.90 2.55
C PHE A 6 -1.63 -1.33 2.68
N ILE A 7 -1.12 -0.74 1.60
CA ILE A 7 0.15 -0.02 1.63
C ILE A 7 -0.19 1.45 1.65
N THR A 8 -0.01 2.10 2.80
CA THR A 8 -0.33 3.52 2.99
C THR A 8 0.89 4.35 2.64
N VAL A 9 0.80 5.15 1.59
CA VAL A 9 1.95 5.90 1.09
C VAL A 9 1.50 7.16 0.36
N ARG A 10 2.32 8.21 0.44
CA ARG A 10 2.13 9.44 -0.33
C ARG A 10 3.49 10.11 -0.56
N THR A 11 3.62 10.89 -1.65
CA THR A 11 4.88 11.57 -1.97
C THR A 11 5.06 12.86 -1.18
N SER A 12 3.99 13.44 -0.64
CA SER A 12 4.03 14.73 0.07
C SER A 12 4.40 14.59 1.54
N SER A 13 5.33 13.69 1.87
CA SER A 13 5.84 13.56 3.24
C SER A 13 6.59 14.82 3.65
N THR A 14 6.34 15.30 4.87
CA THR A 14 7.04 16.48 5.40
C THR A 14 8.49 16.19 5.76
N ARG A 15 8.84 14.94 6.04
CA ARG A 15 10.20 14.55 6.43
C ARG A 15 11.11 14.39 5.22
N LEU A 16 10.68 13.59 4.25
CA LEU A 16 11.48 13.29 3.07
C LEU A 16 10.52 13.15 1.91
N PRO A 17 10.19 14.27 1.23
CA PRO A 17 9.27 14.25 0.10
C PRO A 17 9.74 13.26 -0.97
N LYS A 18 8.81 12.51 -1.54
CA LYS A 18 9.08 11.53 -2.60
C LYS A 18 9.98 10.36 -2.18
N LYS A 19 10.13 10.12 -0.88
CA LYS A 19 10.94 9.01 -0.37
C LYS A 19 10.55 7.67 -1.00
N ALA A 20 9.26 7.42 -1.14
CA ALA A 20 8.74 6.15 -1.66
C ALA A 20 9.12 5.90 -3.11
N VAL A 21 9.37 6.97 -3.89
CA VAL A 21 9.72 6.84 -5.31
C VAL A 21 11.20 7.05 -5.59
N LEU A 22 12.04 7.22 -4.55
CA LEU A 22 13.48 7.27 -4.74
C LEU A 22 13.97 5.93 -5.28
N GLU A 23 14.84 5.98 -6.28
CA GLU A 23 15.35 4.77 -6.89
C GLU A 23 16.49 4.15 -6.08
N ILE A 24 16.40 2.83 -5.90
CA ILE A 24 17.46 2.01 -5.30
C ILE A 24 17.78 0.91 -6.30
N CYS A 25 18.98 0.89 -6.83
CA CYS A 25 19.38 -0.10 -7.84
C CYS A 25 18.41 -0.15 -9.03
N ASP A 26 18.08 1.02 -9.55
CA ASP A 26 17.21 1.22 -10.72
C ASP A 26 15.71 0.91 -10.52
N LYS A 27 15.27 0.72 -9.27
CA LYS A 27 13.86 0.53 -8.95
C LYS A 27 13.40 1.54 -7.91
N PRO A 28 12.17 2.07 -8.00
CA PRO A 28 11.60 2.87 -6.92
C PRO A 28 11.54 2.07 -5.62
N ALA A 29 11.81 2.73 -4.49
CA ALA A 29 11.81 2.07 -3.19
C ALA A 29 10.49 1.36 -2.92
N ILE A 30 9.36 1.97 -3.26
CA ILE A 30 8.03 1.39 -3.04
C ILE A 30 7.84 0.08 -3.82
N GLN A 31 8.50 -0.07 -4.97
CA GLN A 31 8.38 -1.29 -5.77
C GLN A 31 8.97 -2.50 -5.03
N TYR A 32 10.07 -2.32 -4.32
CA TYR A 32 10.65 -3.41 -3.50
C TYR A 32 9.66 -3.87 -2.43
N LEU A 33 8.99 -2.92 -1.78
CA LEU A 33 8.00 -3.25 -0.77
C LEU A 33 6.81 -4.01 -1.37
N ILE A 34 6.30 -3.55 -2.51
CA ILE A 34 5.20 -4.21 -3.20
C ILE A 34 5.59 -5.65 -3.58
N GLU A 35 6.77 -5.83 -4.15
CA GLU A 35 7.24 -7.16 -4.55
C GLU A 35 7.36 -8.10 -3.34
N ASN A 36 7.81 -7.57 -2.20
CA ASN A 36 7.90 -8.34 -0.97
C ASN A 36 6.51 -8.74 -0.46
N ILE A 37 5.57 -7.81 -0.44
CA ILE A 37 4.21 -8.06 0.05
C ILE A 37 3.45 -9.03 -0.85
N LYS A 38 3.73 -9.03 -2.16
CA LYS A 38 3.10 -9.96 -3.10
C LYS A 38 3.40 -11.43 -2.79
N LYS A 39 4.37 -11.69 -1.93
CA LYS A 39 4.67 -13.06 -1.47
C LYS A 39 3.68 -13.55 -0.42
N SER A 40 2.83 -12.66 0.11
CA SER A 40 1.79 -13.05 1.07
C SER A 40 0.83 -14.05 0.44
N LYS A 41 0.47 -15.09 1.20
CA LYS A 41 -0.43 -16.14 0.75
C LYS A 41 -1.85 -15.97 1.30
N SER A 42 -2.00 -15.21 2.37
CA SER A 42 -3.27 -15.08 3.09
C SER A 42 -4.06 -13.84 2.71
N ALA A 43 -3.45 -12.89 2.00
CA ALA A 43 -4.13 -11.69 1.56
C ALA A 43 -4.86 -11.95 0.25
N ASP A 44 -6.15 -11.66 0.22
CA ASP A 44 -6.97 -11.79 -1.00
C ASP A 44 -6.69 -10.65 -1.96
N LYS A 45 -6.37 -9.46 -1.44
CA LYS A 45 -6.05 -8.27 -2.23
C LYS A 45 -4.89 -7.51 -1.62
N ILE A 46 -4.15 -6.80 -2.45
CA ILE A 46 -3.12 -5.84 -2.03
C ILE A 46 -3.52 -4.51 -2.66
N ILE A 47 -3.70 -3.48 -1.83
CA ILE A 47 -4.19 -2.18 -2.28
C ILE A 47 -3.25 -1.09 -1.80
N LEU A 48 -2.70 -0.32 -2.75
CA LEU A 48 -1.90 0.86 -2.43
C LEU A 48 -2.86 2.03 -2.17
N CYS A 49 -2.86 2.55 -0.95
CA CYS A 49 -3.72 3.66 -0.55
C CYS A 49 -2.92 4.95 -0.54
N THR A 50 -3.30 5.89 -1.39
CA THR A 50 -2.60 7.15 -1.53
C THR A 50 -3.60 8.31 -1.68
N SER A 51 -3.10 9.51 -1.94
CA SER A 51 -3.93 10.71 -2.05
C SER A 51 -4.28 11.02 -3.50
N GLU A 52 -5.17 12.01 -3.68
CA GLU A 52 -5.54 12.52 -5.01
C GLU A 52 -4.59 13.62 -5.51
N GLU A 53 -3.53 13.94 -4.76
CA GLU A 53 -2.53 14.91 -5.18
C GLU A 53 -1.81 14.42 -6.43
N SER A 54 -1.49 15.36 -7.35
CA SER A 54 -0.83 15.01 -8.61
C SER A 54 0.53 14.35 -8.40
N GLY A 55 1.23 14.69 -7.32
CA GLY A 55 2.52 14.07 -6.99
C GLY A 55 2.40 12.57 -6.72
N ASP A 56 1.22 12.06 -6.41
CA ASP A 56 0.99 10.65 -6.13
C ASP A 56 0.58 9.85 -7.37
N ASP A 57 0.48 10.49 -8.54
CA ASP A 57 0.15 9.79 -9.80
C ASP A 57 1.18 8.70 -10.10
N LEU A 58 2.45 8.97 -9.82
CA LEU A 58 3.52 8.00 -10.04
C LEU A 58 3.35 6.75 -9.17
N LEU A 59 2.87 6.91 -7.93
CA LEU A 59 2.59 5.76 -7.05
C LEU A 59 1.52 4.86 -7.64
N CYS A 60 0.47 5.45 -8.22
CA CYS A 60 -0.60 4.70 -8.87
C CYS A 60 -0.09 3.96 -10.11
N GLN A 61 0.81 4.58 -10.88
CA GLN A 61 1.42 3.95 -12.03
C GLN A 61 2.28 2.76 -11.61
N ILE A 62 3.05 2.89 -10.54
CA ILE A 62 3.88 1.81 -10.01
C ILE A 62 3.01 0.65 -9.54
N ALA A 63 1.89 0.94 -8.85
CA ALA A 63 0.96 -0.10 -8.40
C ALA A 63 0.40 -0.87 -9.58
N THR A 64 -0.02 -0.17 -10.63
CA THR A 64 -0.54 -0.78 -11.86
C THR A 64 0.51 -1.66 -12.52
N ASP A 65 1.75 -1.17 -12.61
CA ASP A 65 2.85 -1.92 -13.23
C ASP A 65 3.19 -3.19 -12.44
N CYS A 66 3.00 -3.14 -11.12
CA CYS A 66 3.23 -4.30 -10.24
C CYS A 66 2.04 -5.26 -10.19
N GLY A 67 0.93 -4.91 -10.81
CA GLY A 67 -0.25 -5.77 -10.84
C GLY A 67 -1.10 -5.77 -9.58
N ILE A 68 -1.05 -4.70 -8.79
CA ILE A 68 -1.89 -4.55 -7.60
C ILE A 68 -2.90 -3.42 -7.79
N ASP A 69 -3.92 -3.41 -6.94
CA ASP A 69 -4.92 -2.34 -6.96
C ASP A 69 -4.41 -1.10 -6.23
N TYR A 70 -5.04 0.04 -6.48
CA TYR A 70 -4.78 1.25 -5.72
C TYR A 70 -6.07 1.98 -5.40
N TYR A 71 -6.04 2.80 -4.36
CA TYR A 71 -7.14 3.68 -3.98
C TYR A 71 -6.60 5.07 -3.67
N ARG A 72 -7.27 6.09 -4.18
CA ARG A 72 -6.89 7.50 -3.94
C ARG A 72 -8.00 8.15 -3.14
N GLY A 73 -7.65 8.72 -1.99
CA GLY A 73 -8.61 9.32 -1.08
C GLY A 73 -8.06 10.50 -0.31
N SER A 74 -8.58 10.73 0.89
CA SER A 74 -8.20 11.89 1.70
C SER A 74 -6.69 11.97 1.93
N LEU A 75 -6.11 13.14 1.67
CA LEU A 75 -4.69 13.40 1.90
C LEU A 75 -4.36 13.42 3.39
N ASN A 76 -5.20 14.05 4.19
CA ASN A 76 -4.90 14.36 5.58
C ASN A 76 -5.53 13.40 6.59
N ASP A 77 -6.45 12.56 6.18
CA ASP A 77 -7.14 11.64 7.08
C ASP A 77 -7.03 10.19 6.59
N LYS A 78 -6.08 9.46 7.18
CA LYS A 78 -5.88 8.06 6.87
C LYS A 78 -7.09 7.21 7.16
N LEU A 79 -7.79 7.48 8.26
CA LEU A 79 -8.93 6.65 8.67
C LEU A 79 -10.06 6.74 7.65
N ILE A 80 -10.32 7.94 7.14
CA ILE A 80 -11.32 8.14 6.09
C ILE A 80 -10.89 7.41 4.82
N ARG A 81 -9.62 7.53 4.45
CA ARG A 81 -9.08 6.87 3.26
C ARG A 81 -9.20 5.35 3.35
N TRP A 82 -8.85 4.77 4.50
CA TRP A 82 -8.99 3.32 4.72
C TRP A 82 -10.46 2.89 4.68
N ARG A 83 -11.35 3.65 5.33
CA ARG A 83 -12.78 3.34 5.33
C ARG A 83 -13.34 3.30 3.91
N ASP A 84 -13.00 4.32 3.12
CA ASP A 84 -13.52 4.43 1.76
C ASP A 84 -12.92 3.34 0.85
N ALA A 85 -11.66 2.99 1.05
CA ALA A 85 -11.03 1.89 0.31
C ALA A 85 -11.71 0.55 0.65
N CYS A 86 -12.02 0.31 1.93
CA CYS A 86 -12.73 -0.89 2.32
C CYS A 86 -14.10 -0.99 1.68
N ARG A 87 -14.81 0.13 1.57
CA ARG A 87 -16.13 0.16 0.93
C ARG A 87 -16.04 -0.11 -0.56
N LYS A 88 -15.03 0.49 -1.22
CA LYS A 88 -14.87 0.32 -2.66
C LYS A 88 -14.55 -1.11 -3.06
N PHE A 89 -13.72 -1.80 -2.28
CA PHE A 89 -13.23 -3.14 -2.60
C PHE A 89 -13.90 -4.24 -1.78
N ASP A 90 -14.90 -3.90 -0.96
CA ASP A 90 -15.60 -4.84 -0.08
C ASP A 90 -14.65 -5.61 0.84
N ILE A 91 -13.74 -4.88 1.48
CA ILE A 91 -12.75 -5.46 2.39
C ILE A 91 -13.34 -5.61 3.78
N ASP A 92 -13.23 -6.79 4.36
CA ASP A 92 -13.71 -7.08 5.72
C ASP A 92 -12.63 -6.84 6.77
N PHE A 93 -11.39 -7.10 6.41
CA PHE A 93 -10.25 -6.98 7.33
C PHE A 93 -9.00 -6.61 6.55
N PHE A 94 -8.17 -5.73 7.12
CA PHE A 94 -6.91 -5.38 6.47
C PHE A 94 -5.79 -5.21 7.49
N VAL A 95 -4.55 -5.43 7.01
CA VAL A 95 -3.32 -5.10 7.72
C VAL A 95 -2.69 -3.93 6.99
N ASN A 96 -2.34 -2.88 7.73
CA ASN A 96 -1.70 -1.71 7.12
C ASN A 96 -0.18 -1.82 7.17
N VAL A 97 0.46 -1.45 6.09
CA VAL A 97 1.91 -1.34 5.98
C VAL A 97 2.24 0.07 5.51
N ASP A 98 3.15 0.74 6.19
CA ASP A 98 3.60 2.05 5.75
C ASP A 98 4.55 1.90 4.55
N GLY A 99 4.41 2.80 3.59
CA GLY A 99 5.15 2.70 2.32
C GLY A 99 6.67 2.87 2.42
N ASP A 100 7.19 3.24 3.58
CA ASP A 100 8.63 3.34 3.83
C ASP A 100 9.21 2.13 4.56
N ASP A 101 8.41 1.11 4.84
CA ASP A 101 8.87 -0.10 5.52
C ASP A 101 9.32 -1.16 4.50
N LEU A 102 10.53 -1.01 4.00
CA LEU A 102 11.08 -1.89 2.98
C LEU A 102 11.36 -3.32 3.48
N PHE A 103 11.48 -3.48 4.78
CA PHE A 103 11.80 -4.77 5.39
C PHE A 103 10.60 -5.43 6.06
N PHE A 104 9.40 -5.03 5.65
CA PHE A 104 8.18 -5.61 6.18
C PHE A 104 8.15 -7.13 6.00
N ASP A 105 7.82 -7.83 7.07
CA ASP A 105 7.76 -9.30 7.05
C ASP A 105 6.35 -9.77 6.65
N TYR A 106 6.21 -10.23 5.41
CA TYR A 106 4.94 -10.73 4.90
C TYR A 106 4.44 -11.97 5.66
N ASN A 107 5.35 -12.74 6.28
CA ASN A 107 4.95 -13.89 7.08
C ASN A 107 4.18 -13.46 8.32
N LEU A 108 4.56 -12.33 8.93
CA LEU A 108 3.83 -11.80 10.08
C LEU A 108 2.43 -11.36 9.68
N ALA A 109 2.30 -10.71 8.51
CA ALA A 109 0.99 -10.34 7.99
C ALA A 109 0.12 -11.57 7.76
N ASP A 110 0.69 -12.64 7.18
CA ASP A 110 -0.04 -13.89 6.96
C ASP A 110 -0.52 -14.50 8.28
N LEU A 111 0.30 -14.49 9.31
CA LEU A 111 -0.10 -14.98 10.62
C LEU A 111 -1.30 -14.22 11.18
N VAL A 112 -1.32 -12.91 11.03
CA VAL A 112 -2.44 -12.08 11.49
C VAL A 112 -3.69 -12.37 10.66
N LEU A 113 -3.57 -12.42 9.34
CA LEU A 113 -4.71 -12.63 8.44
C LEU A 113 -5.32 -14.03 8.60
N GLU A 114 -4.50 -15.04 8.87
CA GLU A 114 -4.97 -16.41 9.04
C GLU A 114 -5.82 -16.59 10.29
N GLN A 115 -5.80 -15.65 11.24
CA GLN A 115 -6.62 -15.72 12.45
C GLN A 115 -8.03 -15.15 12.24
N TYR A 116 -8.29 -14.58 11.11
CA TYR A 116 -9.58 -13.97 10.77
C TYR A 116 -10.13 -14.53 9.44
#